data_d74c9c698aaa3739b1109cc79bce871d
#
_entry.id   d74c9c698aaa3739b1109cc79bce871d
#
_cell.length_a   1.000
_cell.length_b   1.000
_cell.length_c   1.000
_cell.angle_alpha   90.00
_cell.angle_beta   90.00
_cell.angle_gamma   90.00
#
_symmetry.space_group_name_H-M   'P 1'
#
loop_
_entity.id
_entity.type
_entity.pdbx_description
1 polymer ?
#
loop_
_entity_poly.entity_id
_entity_poly.type
_entity_poly.pdbx_seq_one_letter_code
_entity_poly.pdbx_strand_id
1 'polypeptide(L)' 'MKTTIKDNVLHIEIPLHAPRPSATGKTLTVAGSNGNQPTEARVNGLPVVVGVNAYIKPER' A
#
# COMPACT_ATOMS: atom_id res chain seq x y z
N MET A 1 3.33 -6.84 -3.16
CA MET A 1 1.96 -6.53 -2.70
C MET A 1 1.03 -7.61 -3.23
N LYS A 2 0.21 -8.14 -2.35
CA LYS A 2 -0.73 -9.18 -2.70
C LYS A 2 -2.14 -8.67 -2.48
N THR A 3 -3.03 -8.91 -3.44
CA THR A 3 -4.40 -8.44 -3.33
C THR A 3 -5.37 -9.58 -3.60
N THR A 4 -6.49 -9.56 -2.89
CA THR A 4 -7.57 -10.53 -3.10
C THR A 4 -8.89 -9.79 -2.88
N ILE A 5 -9.95 -10.32 -3.47
CA ILE A 5 -11.29 -9.80 -3.24
C ILE A 5 -12.13 -10.93 -2.68
N LYS A 6 -12.78 -10.64 -1.56
CA LYS A 6 -13.64 -11.60 -0.90
C LYS A 6 -14.82 -10.86 -0.28
N ASP A 7 -16.02 -11.34 -0.54
CA ASP A 7 -17.24 -10.76 0.01
C ASP A 7 -17.33 -9.26 -0.28
N ASN A 8 -16.96 -8.90 -1.52
CA ASN A 8 -17.01 -7.51 -1.97
C ASN A 8 -16.07 -6.60 -1.20
N VAL A 9 -15.00 -7.17 -0.64
CA VAL A 9 -13.99 -6.42 0.10
C VAL A 9 -12.63 -6.68 -0.54
N LEU A 10 -11.89 -5.61 -0.79
CA LEU A 10 -10.54 -5.71 -1.32
C LEU A 10 -9.56 -5.86 -0.15
N HIS A 11 -8.81 -6.95 -0.16
CA HIS A 11 -7.78 -7.22 0.85
C HIS A 11 -6.43 -6.97 0.22
N ILE A 12 -5.60 -6.21 0.90
CA ILE A 12 -4.26 -5.87 0.43
C ILE A 12 -3.26 -6.31 1.47
N GLU A 13 -2.27 -7.09 1.04
CA GLU A 13 -1.17 -7.51 1.91
C GLU A 13 0.11 -6.90 1.36
N ILE A 14 0.82 -6.17 2.20
CA ILE A 14 2.07 -5.56 1.81
C ILE A 14 3.04 -5.68 2.99
N PRO A 15 4.25 -6.21 2.75
CA PRO A 15 5.20 -6.39 3.86
C PRO A 15 5.71 -5.04 4.35
N LEU A 16 5.97 -4.98 5.64
CA LEU A 16 6.56 -3.79 6.23
C LEU A 16 8.08 -3.85 6.06
N HIS A 17 8.67 -2.70 5.80
CA HIS A 17 10.12 -2.58 5.81
C HIS A 17 10.53 -1.74 7.02
N ALA A 18 11.82 -1.66 7.28
CA ALA A 18 12.33 -0.82 8.35
C ALA A 18 11.90 0.63 8.08
N PRO A 19 11.48 1.37 9.11
CA PRO A 19 11.04 2.76 8.90
C PRO A 19 12.12 3.59 8.22
N ARG A 20 11.72 4.38 7.24
CA ARG A 20 12.61 5.26 6.49
C ARG A 20 12.04 6.65 6.46
N PRO A 21 12.89 7.68 6.57
CA PRO A 21 12.39 9.05 6.47
C PRO A 21 11.66 9.28 5.15
N SER A 22 10.53 9.96 5.23
CA SER A 22 9.82 10.37 4.03
C SER A 22 10.54 11.55 3.39
N ALA A 23 10.03 11.98 2.23
CA ALA A 23 10.64 13.10 1.52
C ALA A 23 10.65 14.37 2.37
N THR A 24 9.65 14.56 3.21
CA THR A 24 9.59 15.74 4.07
C THR A 24 10.40 15.58 5.34
N GLY A 25 10.76 14.35 5.70
CA GLY A 25 11.47 14.08 6.94
C GLY A 25 10.62 14.11 8.18
N LYS A 26 9.32 14.37 8.06
CA LYS A 26 8.44 14.47 9.21
C LYS A 26 7.77 13.17 9.58
N THR A 27 7.81 12.20 8.71
CA THR A 27 7.20 10.89 8.94
C THR A 27 8.19 9.83 8.53
N LEU A 28 7.91 8.60 8.97
CA LEU A 28 8.73 7.44 8.59
C LEU A 28 7.85 6.49 7.83
N THR A 29 8.23 6.18 6.61
CA THR A 29 7.48 5.27 5.75
C THR A 29 7.79 3.84 6.13
N VAL A 30 6.77 3.02 6.29
CA VAL A 30 6.93 1.62 6.67
C VAL A 30 6.46 0.65 5.60
N ALA A 31 5.67 1.11 4.66
CA ALA A 31 5.26 0.29 3.52
C ALA A 31 4.77 1.20 2.41
N GLY A 32 4.86 0.72 1.20
CA GLY A 32 4.37 1.48 0.07
C GLY A 32 4.42 0.68 -1.21
N SER A 33 3.60 1.08 -2.17
CA SER A 33 3.52 0.42 -3.46
C SER A 33 4.40 1.09 -4.51
N ASN A 34 5.08 2.17 -4.16
CA ASN A 34 5.89 2.96 -5.11
C ASN A 34 5.02 3.51 -6.22
N GLY A 35 3.93 4.17 -5.82
CA GLY A 35 2.97 4.72 -6.76
C GLY A 35 1.85 3.74 -7.02
N ASN A 36 1.08 4.01 -8.07
CA ASN A 36 -0.06 3.19 -8.42
C ASN A 36 0.42 1.96 -9.18
N GLN A 37 -0.01 0.78 -8.72
CA GLN A 37 0.41 -0.49 -9.31
C GLN A 37 -0.82 -1.31 -9.68
N PRO A 38 -0.82 -1.94 -10.86
CA PRO A 38 -1.90 -2.89 -11.18
C PRO A 38 -1.72 -4.15 -10.34
N THR A 39 -2.85 -4.75 -9.97
CA THR A 39 -2.83 -5.92 -9.10
C THR A 39 -3.50 -7.09 -9.80
N GLU A 40 -3.50 -8.24 -9.10
CA GLU A 40 -4.17 -9.43 -9.60
C GLU A 40 -5.67 -9.37 -9.39
N ALA A 41 -6.14 -8.50 -8.50
CA ALA A 41 -7.56 -8.37 -8.25
C ALA A 41 -8.24 -7.76 -9.46
N ARG A 42 -9.44 -8.22 -9.75
CA ARG A 42 -10.18 -7.78 -10.92
C ARG A 42 -11.59 -7.38 -10.56
N VAL A 43 -12.05 -6.29 -11.13
CA VAL A 43 -13.43 -5.85 -11.02
C VAL A 43 -13.93 -5.65 -12.42
N ASN A 44 -15.04 -6.30 -12.78
CA ASN A 44 -15.60 -6.27 -14.12
C ASN A 44 -14.56 -6.66 -15.18
N GLY A 45 -13.68 -7.61 -14.82
CA GLY A 45 -12.66 -8.10 -15.75
C GLY A 45 -11.45 -7.19 -15.90
N LEU A 46 -11.40 -6.07 -15.19
CA LEU A 46 -10.31 -5.13 -15.29
C LEU A 46 -9.44 -5.17 -14.04
N PRO A 47 -8.11 -5.04 -14.20
CA PRO A 47 -7.23 -5.09 -13.02
C PRO A 47 -7.47 -3.87 -12.14
N VAL A 48 -7.46 -4.11 -10.84
CA VAL A 48 -7.59 -3.02 -9.87
C VAL A 48 -6.21 -2.41 -9.67
N VAL A 49 -6.12 -1.10 -9.82
CA VAL A 49 -4.86 -0.36 -9.62
C VAL A 49 -4.88 0.19 -8.20
N VAL A 50 -3.81 -0.05 -7.45
CA VAL A 50 -3.76 0.31 -6.04
C VAL A 50 -2.53 1.16 -5.77
N GLY A 51 -2.72 2.23 -5.01
CA GLY A 51 -1.61 3.00 -4.47
C GLY A 51 -1.68 2.95 -2.96
N VAL A 52 -0.59 2.53 -2.31
CA VAL A 52 -0.52 2.41 -0.86
C VAL A 52 0.64 3.24 -0.34
N ASN A 53 0.38 3.96 0.73
CA ASN A 53 1.41 4.71 1.42
C ASN A 53 1.13 4.61 2.92
N ALA A 54 1.92 3.79 3.61
CA ALA A 54 1.76 3.58 5.04
C ALA A 54 2.97 4.16 5.77
N TYR A 55 2.70 4.94 6.81
CA TYR A 55 3.78 5.62 7.52
C TYR A 55 3.40 5.83 8.98
N ILE A 56 4.42 6.12 9.78
CA ILE A 56 4.21 6.48 11.17
C ILE A 56 4.67 7.91 11.38
N LYS A 57 4.09 8.56 12.38
CA LYS A 57 4.48 9.92 12.76
C LYS A 57 5.24 9.82 14.08
N PRO A 58 6.55 9.96 14.04
CA PRO A 58 7.34 9.87 15.28
C PRO A 58 7.17 11.15 16.07
N GLU A 59 6.21 11.16 16.95
CA GLU A 59 5.97 12.33 17.73
C GLU A 59 6.93 12.42 18.78
N ARG A 60 7.20 13.41 19.01
CA ARG A 60 7.92 13.59 19.99
C ARG A 60 7.42 13.61 21.07
#